data_2e068b3573afeef71d64053bf4f400f5
#
_entry.id   2e068b3573afeef71d64053bf4f400f5
#
_cell.length_a   1.000
_cell.length_b   1.000
_cell.length_c   1.000
_cell.angle_alpha   90.00
_cell.angle_beta   90.00
_cell.angle_gamma   90.00
#
_symmetry.space_group_name_H-M   'P 1'
#
loop_
_entity.id
_entity.type
_entity.pdbx_description
1 polymer ?
#
loop_
_entity_poly.entity_id
_entity_poly.type
_entity_poly.pdbx_seq_one_letter_code
_entity_poly.pdbx_strand_id
1 'polypeptide(L)'
;MAHLLIKDGRVRLSLSRMEKIGALHSSPEAKLSDIESVEIVENPWNSAYLKGMRAPGTGVPYRILLGTMKYRGGKDFCAIYRRTPSAIITLKEGPFKRWIFEIKDMGEIKALEALI
;
A
#
# COMPACT_ATOMS: atom_id res chain seq x y z
N MET A 1 12.32 -1.10 -2.53
CA MET A 1 11.05 -0.40 -2.29
C MET A 1 9.93 -1.07 -3.07
N ALA A 2 8.73 -1.00 -2.53
CA ALA A 2 7.56 -1.57 -3.20
C ALA A 2 7.26 -0.82 -4.49
N HIS A 3 6.82 -1.54 -5.51
CA HIS A 3 6.39 -0.93 -6.76
C HIS A 3 5.24 -1.73 -7.37
N LEU A 4 4.51 -1.11 -8.30
CA LEU A 4 3.35 -1.75 -8.92
C LEU A 4 3.73 -2.54 -10.14
N LEU A 5 3.18 -3.75 -10.26
CA LEU A 5 3.24 -4.56 -11.46
C LEU A 5 1.81 -4.79 -11.94
N ILE A 6 1.54 -4.46 -13.18
CA ILE A 6 0.22 -4.62 -13.79
C ILE A 6 0.34 -5.64 -14.92
N LYS A 7 -0.44 -6.73 -14.82
CA LYS A 7 -0.41 -7.79 -15.82
C LYS A 7 -1.72 -8.55 -15.82
N ASP A 8 -2.26 -8.79 -17.02
CA ASP A 8 -3.44 -9.63 -17.22
C ASP A 8 -4.65 -9.24 -16.34
N GLY A 9 -4.92 -7.94 -16.25
CA GLY A 9 -6.05 -7.43 -15.47
C GLY A 9 -5.86 -7.49 -13.97
N ARG A 10 -4.64 -7.72 -13.49
CA ARG A 10 -4.31 -7.76 -12.07
C ARG A 10 -3.20 -6.77 -11.76
N VAL A 11 -3.21 -6.27 -10.54
CA VAL A 11 -2.16 -5.40 -10.01
C VAL A 11 -1.54 -6.04 -8.79
N ARG A 12 -0.22 -6.01 -8.72
CA ARG A 12 0.55 -6.50 -7.58
C ARG A 12 1.38 -5.36 -7.01
N LEU A 13 1.34 -5.22 -5.70
CA LEU A 13 2.29 -4.37 -4.99
C LEU A 13 3.53 -5.23 -4.70
N SER A 14 4.51 -5.15 -5.60
CA SER A 14 5.69 -6.00 -5.55
C SER A 14 6.65 -5.53 -4.45
N LEU A 15 6.87 -6.38 -3.47
CA LEU A 15 7.75 -6.12 -2.33
C LEU A 15 9.12 -6.74 -2.58
N SER A 16 10.17 -6.06 -2.12
CA SER A 16 11.50 -6.66 -2.06
C SER A 16 11.53 -7.76 -1.00
N ARG A 17 12.60 -8.58 -1.03
CA ARG A 17 12.76 -9.63 -0.02
C ARG A 17 12.78 -9.04 1.40
N MET A 18 13.50 -7.94 1.59
CA MET A 18 13.58 -7.26 2.88
C MET A 18 12.21 -6.75 3.33
N GLU A 19 11.43 -6.21 2.41
CA GLU A 19 10.09 -5.73 2.70
C GLU A 19 9.14 -6.86 3.09
N LYS A 20 9.23 -8.01 2.41
CA LYS A 20 8.43 -9.19 2.75
C LYS A 20 8.73 -9.68 4.17
N ILE A 21 10.00 -9.69 4.53
CA ILE A 21 10.44 -10.10 5.88
C ILE A 21 9.96 -9.07 6.90
N GLY A 22 10.19 -7.78 6.65
CA GLY A 22 9.80 -6.72 7.57
C GLY A 22 8.30 -6.59 7.77
N ALA A 23 7.52 -6.86 6.73
CA ALA A 23 6.07 -6.82 6.79
C ALA A 23 5.45 -8.12 7.27
N LEU A 24 6.22 -9.21 7.30
CA LEU A 24 5.73 -10.57 7.55
C LEU A 24 4.56 -10.91 6.62
N HIS A 25 4.71 -10.53 5.35
CA HIS A 25 3.67 -10.70 4.33
C HIS A 25 4.28 -10.82 2.94
N SER A 26 3.64 -11.58 2.08
CA SER A 26 3.99 -11.64 0.65
C SER A 26 3.44 -10.41 -0.08
N SER A 27 3.84 -10.24 -1.33
CA SER A 27 3.35 -9.13 -2.16
C SER A 27 1.84 -9.21 -2.33
N PRO A 28 1.09 -8.16 -1.93
CA PRO A 28 -0.37 -8.15 -2.11
C PRO A 28 -0.75 -8.04 -3.59
N GLU A 29 -1.87 -8.66 -3.94
CA GLU A 29 -2.41 -8.61 -5.30
C GLU A 29 -3.90 -8.30 -5.27
N ALA A 30 -4.39 -7.71 -6.35
CA ALA A 30 -5.83 -7.47 -6.54
C ALA A 30 -6.16 -7.45 -8.03
N LYS A 31 -7.44 -7.61 -8.35
CA LYS A 31 -7.92 -7.40 -9.71
C LYS A 31 -8.05 -5.90 -9.95
N LEU A 32 -7.77 -5.45 -11.17
CA LEU A 32 -7.98 -4.04 -11.53
C LEU A 32 -9.42 -3.60 -11.29
N SER A 33 -10.38 -4.50 -11.52
CA SER A 33 -11.79 -4.23 -11.30
C SER A 33 -12.16 -4.02 -9.82
N ASP A 34 -11.31 -4.44 -8.88
CA ASP A 34 -11.54 -4.27 -7.46
C ASP A 34 -10.96 -2.96 -6.93
N ILE A 35 -10.26 -2.19 -7.74
CA ILE A 35 -9.73 -0.89 -7.33
C ILE A 35 -10.85 0.13 -7.39
N GLU A 36 -11.15 0.73 -6.24
CA GLU A 36 -12.15 1.79 -6.14
C GLU A 36 -11.55 3.16 -6.45
N SER A 37 -10.39 3.46 -5.90
CA SER A 37 -9.74 4.75 -6.11
C SER A 37 -8.25 4.70 -5.87
N VAL A 38 -7.55 5.70 -6.41
CA VAL A 38 -6.13 5.93 -6.19
C VAL A 38 -5.97 7.37 -5.75
N GLU A 39 -5.30 7.58 -4.62
CA GLU A 39 -5.03 8.90 -4.08
C GLU A 39 -3.53 9.06 -3.86
N ILE A 40 -3.00 10.24 -4.15
CA ILE A 40 -1.59 10.56 -3.91
C ILE A 40 -1.53 11.56 -2.76
N VAL A 41 -0.73 11.24 -1.75
CA VAL A 41 -0.54 12.12 -0.58
C VAL A 41 0.96 12.45 -0.43
N GLU A 42 1.25 13.68 -0.04
CA GLU A 42 2.64 14.12 0.11
C GLU A 42 3.31 13.54 1.35
N ASN A 43 2.54 13.41 2.43
CA ASN A 43 3.05 12.87 3.70
C ASN A 43 2.05 11.84 4.24
N PRO A 44 2.39 10.53 4.18
CA PRO A 44 1.47 9.49 4.66
C PRO A 44 1.39 9.40 6.17
N TRP A 45 2.34 9.98 6.91
CA TRP A 45 2.38 9.93 8.37
C TRP A 45 1.39 10.92 8.98
N ASN A 46 0.11 10.56 8.88
CA ASN A 46 -0.97 11.41 9.34
C ASN A 46 -2.11 10.52 9.83
N SER A 47 -2.68 10.83 10.98
CA SER A 47 -3.80 10.06 11.54
C SER A 47 -5.04 10.06 10.63
N ALA A 48 -5.15 10.99 9.69
CA ALA A 48 -6.22 10.97 8.70
C ALA A 48 -6.07 9.81 7.70
N TYR A 49 -4.84 9.35 7.47
CA TYR A 49 -4.55 8.26 6.53
C TYR A 49 -4.27 6.94 7.24
N LEU A 50 -3.43 6.95 8.28
CA LEU A 50 -3.04 5.74 9.00
C LEU A 50 -4.03 5.43 10.11
N LYS A 51 -4.58 4.23 10.10
CA LYS A 51 -5.61 3.79 11.05
C LYS A 51 -5.20 2.49 11.73
N GLY A 52 -5.62 2.35 12.98
CA GLY A 52 -5.54 1.09 13.68
C GLY A 52 -4.19 0.76 14.29
N MET A 53 -3.97 -0.51 14.55
CA MET A 53 -2.79 -1.03 15.20
C MET A 53 -2.02 -1.92 14.24
N ARG A 54 -0.68 -1.80 14.27
CA ARG A 54 0.20 -2.66 13.47
C ARG A 54 0.14 -4.09 14.00
N ALA A 55 -0.10 -5.04 13.10
CA ALA A 55 -0.03 -6.45 13.43
C ALA A 55 -0.15 -7.31 12.17
N PRO A 56 0.85 -8.07 11.80
CA PRO A 56 2.25 -7.99 12.16
C PRO A 56 3.03 -7.00 11.30
N GLY A 57 4.30 -6.74 11.61
CA GLY A 57 5.14 -5.93 10.74
C GLY A 57 6.18 -5.11 11.50
N THR A 58 6.80 -4.18 10.79
CA THR A 58 7.84 -3.30 11.30
C THR A 58 7.35 -1.87 11.34
N GLY A 59 7.55 -1.15 12.44
CA GLY A 59 7.16 0.25 12.52
C GLY A 59 8.09 1.05 13.42
N VAL A 60 8.64 2.12 12.84
CA VAL A 60 9.36 3.17 13.55
C VAL A 60 8.75 4.47 13.09
N PRO A 61 8.10 5.25 13.97
CA PRO A 61 7.38 6.45 13.58
C PRO A 61 8.23 7.38 12.71
N TYR A 62 7.65 7.85 11.61
CA TYR A 62 8.25 8.75 10.62
C TYR A 62 9.48 8.20 9.89
N ARG A 63 9.78 6.91 10.03
CA ARG A 63 10.91 6.27 9.35
C ARG A 63 10.51 5.11 8.49
N ILE A 64 9.70 4.19 9.02
CA ILE A 64 9.29 2.99 8.29
C ILE A 64 8.02 2.40 8.89
N LEU A 65 7.12 1.99 8.04
CA LEU A 65 5.96 1.20 8.43
C LEU A 65 5.74 0.14 7.35
N LEU A 66 6.03 -1.11 7.70
CA LEU A 66 5.85 -2.26 6.82
C LEU A 66 4.93 -3.26 7.50
N GLY A 67 3.81 -3.60 6.88
CA GLY A 67 2.95 -4.63 7.39
C GLY A 67 1.48 -4.27 7.34
N THR A 68 0.71 -4.95 8.19
CA THR A 68 -0.74 -4.84 8.25
C THR A 68 -1.15 -3.92 9.39
N MET A 69 -2.02 -2.95 9.09
CA MET A 69 -2.65 -2.09 10.07
C MET A 69 -4.08 -2.55 10.25
N LYS A 70 -4.41 -3.09 11.43
CA LYS A 70 -5.75 -3.58 11.75
C LYS A 70 -6.55 -2.54 12.50
N TYR A 71 -7.80 -2.37 12.10
CA TYR A 71 -8.74 -1.47 12.76
C TYR A 71 -10.14 -2.05 12.71
N ARG A 72 -11.07 -1.39 13.37
CA ARG A 72 -12.47 -1.81 13.35
C ARG A 72 -13.04 -1.65 11.94
N GLY A 73 -13.46 -2.75 11.35
CA GLY A 73 -14.01 -2.77 9.99
C GLY A 73 -13.09 -3.25 8.92
N GLY A 74 -11.79 -3.48 9.22
CA GLY A 74 -10.88 -4.00 8.21
C GLY A 74 -9.42 -3.84 8.54
N LYS A 75 -8.61 -3.92 7.51
CA LYS A 75 -7.17 -3.76 7.62
C LYS A 75 -6.58 -3.17 6.34
N ASP A 76 -5.46 -2.48 6.50
CA ASP A 76 -4.71 -1.89 5.40
C ASP A 76 -3.32 -2.53 5.32
N PHE A 77 -2.77 -2.63 4.12
CA PHE A 77 -1.39 -3.01 3.95
C PHE A 77 -0.56 -1.74 3.76
N CYS A 78 0.50 -1.59 4.55
CA CYS A 78 1.35 -0.41 4.52
C CYS A 78 2.79 -0.78 4.16
N ALA A 79 3.38 0.00 3.25
CA ALA A 79 4.80 -0.09 2.89
C ALA A 79 5.31 1.33 2.67
N ILE A 80 5.39 2.10 3.76
CA ILE A 80 5.78 3.50 3.71
C ILE A 80 7.08 3.72 4.48
N TYR A 81 7.80 4.70 4.02
CA TYR A 81 9.08 5.09 4.59
C TYR A 81 8.94 6.53 5.07
N ARG A 82 9.94 7.32 5.03
CA ARG A 82 9.95 8.70 5.53
C ARG A 82 8.78 9.54 5.00
N ARG A 83 8.82 10.84 5.23
CA ARG A 83 7.79 11.79 4.77
C ARG A 83 7.94 12.03 3.26
N THR A 84 7.57 11.06 2.46
CA THR A 84 7.70 11.09 1.01
C THR A 84 6.35 10.88 0.36
N PRO A 85 6.16 11.30 -0.91
CA PRO A 85 4.90 11.06 -1.59
C PRO A 85 4.54 9.58 -1.60
N SER A 86 3.30 9.29 -1.29
CA SER A 86 2.78 7.93 -1.20
C SER A 86 1.44 7.82 -1.89
N ALA A 87 1.09 6.60 -2.29
CA ALA A 87 -0.19 6.31 -2.90
C ALA A 87 -1.06 5.55 -1.93
N ILE A 88 -2.37 5.83 -1.98
CA ILE A 88 -3.38 5.10 -1.26
C ILE A 88 -4.32 4.50 -2.29
N ILE A 89 -4.29 3.17 -2.42
CA ILE A 89 -5.18 2.44 -3.32
C ILE A 89 -6.29 1.84 -2.47
N THR A 90 -7.52 2.27 -2.70
CA THR A 90 -8.68 1.76 -2.00
C THR A 90 -9.30 0.63 -2.82
N LEU A 91 -9.59 -0.49 -2.16
CA LEU A 91 -10.09 -1.70 -2.80
C LEU A 91 -11.54 -1.96 -2.38
N LYS A 92 -12.35 -2.41 -3.34
CA LYS A 92 -13.76 -2.77 -3.09
C LYS A 92 -13.86 -4.09 -2.33
N GLU A 93 -13.01 -5.04 -2.69
CA GLU A 93 -13.01 -6.39 -2.14
C GLU A 93 -11.59 -6.88 -1.94
N GLY A 94 -11.42 -7.94 -1.17
CA GLY A 94 -10.15 -8.57 -0.91
C GLY A 94 -9.74 -8.48 0.56
N PRO A 95 -8.58 -9.04 0.93
CA PRO A 95 -8.15 -9.10 2.32
C PRO A 95 -7.82 -7.72 2.91
N PHE A 96 -7.44 -6.76 2.08
CA PHE A 96 -7.12 -5.41 2.54
C PHE A 96 -8.13 -4.40 2.02
N LYS A 97 -8.46 -3.41 2.86
CA LYS A 97 -9.29 -2.27 2.45
C LYS A 97 -8.48 -1.29 1.59
N ARG A 98 -7.22 -1.08 1.97
CA ARG A 98 -6.34 -0.16 1.26
C ARG A 98 -4.92 -0.67 1.23
N TRP A 99 -4.17 -0.24 0.21
CA TRP A 99 -2.72 -0.35 0.18
C TRP A 99 -2.15 1.06 0.27
N ILE A 100 -1.27 1.30 1.22
CA ILE A 100 -0.61 2.60 1.41
C ILE A 100 0.88 2.37 1.27
N PHE A 101 1.48 2.94 0.23
CA PHE A 101 2.89 2.68 -0.07
C PHE A 101 3.59 3.90 -0.65
N GLU A 102 4.91 4.00 -0.40
CA GLU A 102 5.72 5.06 -0.97
C GLU A 102 5.80 4.91 -2.48
N ILE A 103 5.65 6.02 -3.21
CA ILE A 103 5.73 6.02 -4.67
C ILE A 103 7.19 6.01 -5.08
N LYS A 104 7.61 4.92 -5.73
CA LYS A 104 8.94 4.79 -6.29
C LYS A 104 9.01 5.42 -7.67
N ASP A 105 7.97 5.22 -8.46
CA ASP A 105 7.88 5.71 -9.84
C ASP A 105 6.46 6.24 -10.08
N MET A 106 6.36 7.55 -10.26
CA MET A 106 5.07 8.20 -10.50
C MET A 106 4.42 7.69 -11.80
N GLY A 107 5.22 7.26 -12.77
CA GLY A 107 4.71 6.67 -14.00
C GLY A 107 3.87 5.43 -13.78
N GLU A 108 4.20 4.62 -12.76
CA GLU A 108 3.42 3.43 -12.39
C GLU A 108 2.02 3.82 -11.91
N ILE A 109 1.95 4.88 -11.11
CA ILE A 109 0.67 5.37 -10.57
C ILE A 109 -0.19 5.93 -11.69
N LYS A 110 0.40 6.70 -12.60
CA LYS A 110 -0.33 7.27 -13.75
C LYS A 110 -0.82 6.17 -14.69
N ALA A 111 -0.03 5.14 -14.91
CA ALA A 111 -0.42 3.99 -15.72
C ALA A 111 -1.62 3.26 -15.10
N LEU A 112 -1.62 3.10 -13.77
CA LEU A 112 -2.73 2.48 -13.07
C LEU A 112 -3.99 3.35 -13.18
N GLU A 113 -3.88 4.65 -12.95
CA GLU A 113 -5.02 5.57 -13.05
C GLU A 113 -5.67 5.54 -14.43
N ALA A 114 -4.88 5.35 -15.47
CA ALA A 114 -5.39 5.27 -16.84
C ALA A 114 -6.19 3.98 -17.12
N LEU A 115 -6.03 2.95 -16.28
CA LEU A 115 -6.68 1.66 -16.45
C LEU A 115 -7.93 1.47 -15.59
N ILE A 116 -8.22 2.40 -14.71
CA ILE A 116 -9.37 2.29 -13.81
C ILE A 116 -10.43 3.35 -14.08
#